data_70bc8f724fcc0fa34dbc202193a1bfa8
#
_entry.id   70bc8f724fcc0fa34dbc202193a1bfa8
#
_cell.length_a   1.000
_cell.length_b   1.000
_cell.length_c   1.000
_cell.angle_alpha   90.00
_cell.angle_beta   90.00
_cell.angle_gamma   90.00
#
_symmetry.space_group_name_H-M   'P 1'
#
loop_
_entity.id
_entity.type
_entity.pdbx_description
1 polymer ?
#
loop_
_entity_poly.entity_id
_entity_poly.type
_entity_poly.pdbx_seq_one_letter_code
_entity_poly.pdbx_strand_id
1 'polypeptide(L)'
;LVDRRYVFAIAHAPLMTVDLRFRNTIQEFPAVGMDIPPHYFPAPQVQWEPREVWVIEGTPPDVHPYSKKVVYMEVDYPRPYLGEAYDKNGEFWKGFIFQNRLDVGDDGYKALMPVVGHIIDFKADFATNWSSNMKANPAGVEETDVTLQTLIALAR
;
A
#
# COMPACT_ATOMS: atom_id res chain seq x y z
N LEU A 1 1.47 20.74 -3.58
CA LEU A 1 0.09 21.16 -3.27
C LEU A 1 -0.52 20.15 -2.30
N VAL A 2 -1.24 20.62 -1.28
CA VAL A 2 -2.00 19.80 -0.35
C VAL A 2 -3.44 20.29 -0.32
N ASP A 3 -4.39 19.38 -0.52
CA ASP A 3 -5.82 19.67 -0.53
C ASP A 3 -6.56 18.55 0.25
N ARG A 4 -7.82 18.79 0.66
CA ARG A 4 -8.67 17.80 1.31
C ARG A 4 -9.79 17.37 0.37
N ARG A 5 -9.98 16.06 0.24
CA ARG A 5 -11.03 15.47 -0.60
C ARG A 5 -11.60 14.20 -0.01
N TYR A 6 -12.75 13.78 -0.52
CA TYR A 6 -13.28 12.45 -0.29
C TYR A 6 -12.97 11.55 -1.49
N VAL A 7 -12.48 10.36 -1.21
CA VAL A 7 -12.25 9.30 -2.19
C VAL A 7 -12.91 8.01 -1.71
N PHE A 8 -13.24 7.12 -2.64
CA PHE A 8 -13.57 5.75 -2.26
C PHE A 8 -12.30 4.96 -2.00
N ALA A 9 -12.22 4.34 -0.83
CA ALA A 9 -11.02 3.64 -0.36
C ALA A 9 -11.38 2.35 0.36
N ILE A 10 -10.40 1.46 0.50
CA ILE A 10 -10.53 0.21 1.23
C ILE A 10 -9.77 0.36 2.56
N ALA A 11 -10.51 0.61 3.64
CA ALA A 11 -9.97 0.82 4.98
C ALA A 11 -10.17 -0.38 5.92
N HIS A 12 -11.01 -1.34 5.53
CA HIS A 12 -11.34 -2.54 6.31
C HIS A 12 -11.07 -3.82 5.53
N ALA A 13 -9.87 -3.92 4.95
CA ALA A 13 -9.47 -5.11 4.22
C ALA A 13 -9.49 -6.35 5.14
N PRO A 14 -9.95 -7.51 4.65
CA PRO A 14 -9.96 -8.73 5.44
C PRO A 14 -8.53 -9.16 5.80
N LEU A 15 -8.38 -9.87 6.92
CA LEU A 15 -7.13 -10.54 7.27
C LEU A 15 -6.78 -11.56 6.19
N MET A 16 -5.60 -11.42 5.63
CA MET A 16 -5.08 -12.41 4.69
C MET A 16 -4.37 -13.52 5.46
N THR A 17 -4.87 -14.73 5.34
CA THR A 17 -4.10 -15.92 5.69
C THR A 17 -3.15 -16.21 4.53
N VAL A 18 -1.89 -15.81 4.67
CA VAL A 18 -0.85 -16.22 3.72
C VAL A 18 -0.49 -17.67 4.03
N ASP A 19 -0.79 -18.57 3.13
CA ASP A 19 -0.24 -19.93 3.19
C ASP A 19 1.26 -19.85 2.86
N LEU A 20 2.09 -20.00 3.87
CA LEU A 20 3.55 -19.89 3.75
C LEU A 20 4.17 -20.91 2.81
N ARG A 21 3.43 -21.95 2.39
CA ARG A 21 3.86 -22.92 1.38
C ARG A 21 4.05 -22.31 0.00
N PHE A 22 3.40 -21.18 -0.28
CA PHE A 22 3.40 -20.50 -1.58
C PHE A 22 4.37 -19.30 -1.64
N ARG A 23 5.29 -19.20 -0.71
CA ARG A 23 6.23 -18.09 -0.56
C ARG A 23 7.07 -17.77 -1.82
N ASN A 24 7.19 -18.71 -2.75
CA ASN A 24 8.06 -18.60 -3.92
C ASN A 24 7.34 -18.78 -5.27
N THR A 25 6.06 -18.88 -5.31
CA THR A 25 5.31 -19.06 -6.56
C THR A 25 4.51 -17.81 -6.88
N ILE A 26 5.06 -16.99 -7.75
CA ILE A 26 4.41 -15.80 -8.32
C ILE A 26 3.09 -16.15 -9.04
N GLN A 27 2.86 -17.41 -9.37
CA GLN A 27 1.73 -17.90 -10.16
C GLN A 27 0.45 -18.17 -9.35
N GLU A 28 0.51 -18.17 -8.04
CA GLU A 28 -0.62 -18.57 -7.17
C GLU A 28 -1.21 -17.43 -6.35
N PHE A 29 -0.88 -16.18 -6.72
CA PHE A 29 -1.63 -15.06 -6.22
C PHE A 29 -2.99 -15.01 -6.94
N PRO A 30 -4.09 -15.30 -6.24
CA PRO A 30 -4.85 -14.17 -5.80
C PRO A 30 -4.79 -14.07 -4.28
N ALA A 31 -4.13 -13.05 -3.77
CA ALA A 31 -4.46 -12.57 -2.45
C ALA A 31 -5.97 -12.30 -2.40
N VAL A 32 -6.62 -12.65 -1.29
CA VAL A 32 -8.05 -12.41 -1.11
C VAL A 32 -8.36 -10.96 -1.48
N GLY A 33 -9.34 -10.74 -2.33
CA GLY A 33 -9.74 -9.42 -2.77
C GLY A 33 -8.98 -8.86 -3.98
N MET A 34 -8.22 -9.67 -4.72
CA MET A 34 -7.67 -9.32 -6.02
C MET A 34 -8.47 -9.95 -7.15
N ASP A 35 -8.66 -9.19 -8.23
CA ASP A 35 -9.20 -9.70 -9.47
C ASP A 35 -8.10 -10.37 -10.31
N ILE A 36 -8.48 -11.20 -11.27
CA ILE A 36 -7.55 -11.96 -12.11
C ILE A 36 -7.17 -11.14 -13.35
N PRO A 37 -5.97 -11.38 -13.95
CA PRO A 37 -5.35 -10.57 -15.01
C PRO A 37 -6.32 -10.05 -16.09
N PRO A 38 -5.93 -8.98 -16.82
CA PRO A 38 -4.57 -8.44 -16.92
C PRO A 38 -4.16 -7.48 -15.79
N HIS A 39 -5.09 -6.83 -15.16
CA HIS A 39 -4.84 -5.86 -14.10
C HIS A 39 -5.50 -6.34 -12.83
N TYR A 40 -4.73 -6.69 -11.84
CA TYR A 40 -5.21 -7.18 -10.55
C TYR A 40 -5.89 -6.06 -9.76
N PHE A 41 -7.11 -5.74 -10.12
CA PHE A 41 -7.95 -4.82 -9.36
C PHE A 41 -8.50 -5.51 -8.10
N PRO A 42 -8.82 -4.74 -7.06
CA PRO A 42 -9.54 -5.27 -5.91
C PRO A 42 -10.83 -5.96 -6.33
N ALA A 43 -11.06 -7.17 -5.82
CA ALA A 43 -12.23 -7.94 -6.19
C ALA A 43 -13.54 -7.29 -5.74
N PRO A 44 -14.69 -7.58 -6.39
CA PRO A 44 -15.98 -6.96 -6.08
C PRO A 44 -16.45 -7.14 -4.63
N GLN A 45 -16.00 -8.20 -3.96
CA GLN A 45 -16.31 -8.44 -2.54
C GLN A 45 -15.59 -7.53 -1.57
N VAL A 46 -14.59 -6.79 -2.03
CA VAL A 46 -13.89 -5.82 -1.19
C VAL A 46 -14.78 -4.57 -1.02
N GLN A 47 -14.95 -4.14 0.21
CA GLN A 47 -15.80 -2.98 0.50
C GLN A 47 -15.03 -1.68 0.27
N TRP A 48 -15.60 -0.84 -0.59
CA TRP A 48 -15.17 0.52 -0.81
C TRP A 48 -16.03 1.47 0.01
N GLU A 49 -15.39 2.39 0.72
CA GLU A 49 -16.07 3.38 1.55
C GLU A 49 -15.52 4.79 1.28
N PRO A 50 -16.34 5.85 1.44
CA PRO A 50 -15.86 7.22 1.33
C PRO A 50 -14.94 7.54 2.52
N ARG A 51 -13.70 7.97 2.21
CA ARG A 51 -12.72 8.41 3.21
C ARG A 51 -12.25 9.83 2.89
N GLU A 52 -12.12 10.64 3.93
CA GLU A 52 -11.49 11.95 3.81
C GLU A 52 -9.96 11.78 3.73
N VAL A 53 -9.32 12.44 2.78
CA VAL A 53 -7.90 12.32 2.53
C VAL A 53 -7.25 13.67 2.31
N TRP A 54 -5.96 13.75 2.64
CA TRP A 54 -5.06 14.74 2.10
C TRP A 54 -4.64 14.31 0.70
N VAL A 55 -4.81 15.18 -0.28
CA VAL A 55 -4.25 15.01 -1.63
C VAL A 55 -2.92 15.73 -1.66
N ILE A 56 -1.85 14.97 -1.74
CA ILE A 56 -0.48 15.49 -1.68
C ILE A 56 0.13 15.35 -3.07
N GLU A 57 0.40 16.46 -3.71
CA GLU A 57 1.13 16.50 -4.98
C GLU A 57 2.61 16.80 -4.72
N GLY A 58 3.48 15.96 -5.25
CA GLY A 58 4.93 16.08 -5.19
C GLY A 58 5.57 16.07 -6.57
N THR A 59 6.55 16.97 -6.76
CA THR A 59 7.40 17.01 -7.94
C THR A 59 8.75 16.39 -7.59
N PRO A 60 9.10 15.21 -8.13
CA PRO A 60 10.40 14.61 -7.89
C PRO A 60 11.53 15.37 -8.62
N PRO A 61 12.80 15.12 -8.24
CA PRO A 61 13.95 15.67 -8.97
C PRO A 61 13.96 15.28 -10.44
N ASP A 62 14.61 16.09 -11.27
CA ASP A 62 14.61 15.91 -12.74
C ASP A 62 15.14 14.55 -13.21
N VAL A 63 16.08 13.96 -12.47
CA VAL A 63 16.64 12.63 -12.76
C VAL A 63 15.64 11.48 -12.50
N HIS A 64 14.55 11.74 -11.80
CA HIS A 64 13.52 10.73 -11.52
C HIS A 64 12.66 10.50 -12.77
N PRO A 65 12.21 9.27 -13.07
CA PRO A 65 11.40 8.98 -14.26
C PRO A 65 10.02 9.64 -14.26
N TYR A 66 9.49 10.04 -13.09
CA TYR A 66 8.20 10.73 -13.00
C TYR A 66 8.39 12.27 -13.05
N SER A 67 7.43 12.96 -13.68
CA SER A 67 7.30 14.42 -13.56
C SER A 67 6.56 14.85 -12.31
N LYS A 68 5.58 14.03 -11.92
CA LYS A 68 4.69 14.31 -10.78
C LYS A 68 4.24 13.01 -10.12
N LYS A 69 3.99 13.07 -8.81
CA LYS A 69 3.31 12.04 -8.05
C LYS A 69 2.18 12.65 -7.23
N VAL A 70 1.02 12.01 -7.19
CA VAL A 70 -0.10 12.38 -6.33
C VAL A 70 -0.37 11.24 -5.36
N VAL A 71 -0.55 11.55 -4.09
CA VAL A 71 -0.85 10.57 -3.04
C VAL A 71 -2.10 11.01 -2.30
N TYR A 72 -3.03 10.08 -2.11
CA TYR A 72 -4.26 10.24 -1.36
C TYR A 72 -4.07 9.59 0.01
N MET A 73 -3.76 10.43 1.00
CA MET A 73 -3.34 10.03 2.35
C MET A 73 -4.50 10.14 3.32
N GLU A 74 -4.78 9.11 4.10
CA GLU A 74 -5.76 9.16 5.19
C GLU A 74 -5.47 10.33 6.16
N VAL A 75 -6.50 11.00 6.63
CA VAL A 75 -6.38 12.18 7.49
C VAL A 75 -5.96 11.83 8.91
N ASP A 76 -6.57 10.79 9.49
CA ASP A 76 -6.37 10.40 10.89
C ASP A 76 -5.16 9.47 11.08
N TYR A 77 -4.91 8.63 10.09
CA TYR A 77 -3.82 7.66 10.11
C TYR A 77 -2.96 7.84 8.85
N PRO A 78 -1.71 8.30 8.94
CA PRO A 78 -0.91 8.69 7.78
C PRO A 78 -0.52 7.47 6.91
N ARG A 79 -1.48 6.95 6.18
CA ARG A 79 -1.35 5.84 5.23
C ARG A 79 -2.02 6.18 3.90
N PRO A 80 -1.38 5.88 2.77
CA PRO A 80 -2.00 6.10 1.47
C PRO A 80 -3.10 5.08 1.18
N TYR A 81 -4.16 5.53 0.53
CA TYR A 81 -5.16 4.67 -0.11
C TYR A 81 -4.92 4.52 -1.59
N LEU A 82 -4.62 5.64 -2.24
CA LEU A 82 -4.43 5.72 -3.67
C LEU A 82 -3.19 6.54 -3.98
N GLY A 83 -2.66 6.34 -5.18
CA GLY A 83 -1.59 7.16 -5.72
C GLY A 83 -1.57 7.15 -7.23
N GLU A 84 -0.99 8.19 -7.79
CA GLU A 84 -0.81 8.36 -9.22
C GLU A 84 0.62 8.79 -9.50
N ALA A 85 1.17 8.33 -10.62
CA ALA A 85 2.44 8.81 -11.13
C ALA A 85 2.30 9.18 -12.61
N TYR A 86 2.95 10.27 -12.98
CA TYR A 86 2.92 10.86 -14.30
C TYR A 86 4.32 10.84 -14.90
N ASP A 87 4.42 10.57 -16.19
CA ASP A 87 5.70 10.56 -16.91
C ASP A 87 6.25 11.98 -17.16
N LYS A 88 7.37 12.07 -17.85
CA LYS A 88 8.03 13.36 -18.18
C LYS A 88 7.23 14.25 -19.12
N ASN A 89 6.25 13.70 -19.84
CA ASN A 89 5.33 14.48 -20.68
C ASN A 89 4.09 14.95 -19.90
N GLY A 90 3.96 14.57 -18.63
CA GLY A 90 2.80 14.88 -17.81
C GLY A 90 1.62 13.91 -18.03
N GLU A 91 1.83 12.81 -18.75
CA GLU A 91 0.80 11.80 -18.99
C GLU A 91 0.71 10.81 -17.82
N PHE A 92 -0.52 10.43 -17.47
CA PHE A 92 -0.76 9.41 -16.46
C PHE A 92 -0.08 8.09 -16.86
N TRP A 93 0.71 7.55 -15.95
CA TRP A 93 1.50 6.35 -16.21
C TRP A 93 1.15 5.20 -15.27
N LYS A 94 1.19 5.43 -13.95
CA LYS A 94 0.97 4.38 -12.96
C LYS A 94 -0.09 4.75 -11.96
N GLY A 95 -0.90 3.76 -11.59
CA GLY A 95 -1.82 3.82 -10.47
C GLY A 95 -1.36 2.94 -9.31
N PHE A 96 -1.63 3.40 -8.09
CA PHE A 96 -1.36 2.67 -6.86
C PHE A 96 -2.66 2.55 -6.09
N ILE A 97 -3.01 1.33 -5.67
CA ILE A 97 -4.17 1.06 -4.82
C ILE A 97 -3.69 0.31 -3.60
N PHE A 98 -4.00 0.82 -2.41
CA PHE A 98 -3.66 0.17 -1.15
C PHE A 98 -4.94 -0.23 -0.42
N GLN A 99 -5.05 -1.50 -0.11
CA GLN A 99 -6.07 -2.02 0.78
C GLN A 99 -5.51 -1.97 2.20
N ASN A 100 -6.14 -1.21 3.05
CA ASN A 100 -5.70 -1.03 4.43
C ASN A 100 -6.68 -1.70 5.40
N ARG A 101 -6.21 -1.96 6.60
CA ARG A 101 -6.98 -2.46 7.74
C ARG A 101 -6.59 -1.67 8.98
N LEU A 102 -7.59 -1.22 9.73
CA LEU A 102 -7.34 -0.69 11.06
C LEU A 102 -6.94 -1.85 11.98
N ASP A 103 -5.77 -1.74 12.58
CA ASP A 103 -5.24 -2.72 13.53
C ASP A 103 -5.06 -2.06 14.91
N VAL A 104 -5.14 -2.89 15.95
CA VAL A 104 -4.94 -2.45 17.33
C VAL A 104 -3.78 -3.24 17.90
N GLY A 105 -2.72 -2.55 18.26
CA GLY A 105 -1.55 -3.12 18.90
C GLY A 105 -1.84 -3.70 20.29
N ASP A 106 -0.93 -4.50 20.81
CA ASP A 106 -1.05 -5.12 22.12
C ASP A 106 -1.04 -4.06 23.25
N ASP A 107 -0.53 -2.88 22.99
CA ASP A 107 -0.55 -1.69 23.87
C ASP A 107 -1.81 -0.82 23.68
N GLY A 108 -2.74 -1.21 22.80
CA GLY A 108 -3.93 -0.45 22.44
C GLY A 108 -3.71 0.64 21.40
N TYR A 109 -2.49 0.81 20.85
CA TYR A 109 -2.22 1.74 19.78
C TYR A 109 -2.96 1.32 18.50
N LYS A 110 -3.63 2.29 17.87
CA LYS A 110 -4.37 2.08 16.63
C LYS A 110 -3.56 2.56 15.45
N ALA A 111 -3.41 1.71 14.44
CA ALA A 111 -2.73 2.06 13.19
C ALA A 111 -3.48 1.51 11.99
N LEU A 112 -3.47 2.26 10.91
CA LEU A 112 -3.94 1.77 9.62
C LEU A 112 -2.80 1.00 8.94
N MET A 113 -2.95 -0.32 8.80
CA MET A 113 -1.91 -1.21 8.28
C MET A 113 -2.20 -1.61 6.83
N PRO A 114 -1.22 -1.49 5.92
CA PRO A 114 -1.40 -1.94 4.54
C PRO A 114 -1.42 -3.47 4.49
N VAL A 115 -2.47 -4.02 3.90
CA VAL A 115 -2.67 -5.47 3.76
C VAL A 115 -2.34 -5.94 2.34
N VAL A 116 -2.77 -5.17 1.35
CA VAL A 116 -2.53 -5.45 -0.07
C VAL A 116 -2.15 -4.16 -0.79
N GLY A 117 -1.23 -4.25 -1.72
CA GLY A 117 -0.91 -3.16 -2.63
C GLY A 117 -0.93 -3.63 -4.08
N HIS A 118 -1.49 -2.77 -4.92
CA HIS A 118 -1.52 -2.93 -6.37
C HIS A 118 -0.78 -1.76 -7.00
N ILE A 119 0.20 -2.04 -7.81
CA ILE A 119 0.93 -1.04 -8.61
C ILE A 119 0.70 -1.41 -10.06
N ILE A 120 -0.06 -0.59 -10.78
CA ILE A 120 -0.46 -0.84 -12.15
C ILE A 120 0.30 0.11 -13.07
N ASP A 121 1.04 -0.45 -14.02
CA ASP A 121 1.69 0.29 -15.09
C ASP A 121 0.80 0.23 -16.33
N PHE A 122 0.07 1.31 -16.61
CA PHE A 122 -0.88 1.37 -17.71
C PHE A 122 -0.23 1.50 -19.09
N LYS A 123 1.06 1.89 -19.15
CA LYS A 123 1.81 1.94 -20.41
C LYS A 123 2.41 0.59 -20.80
N ALA A 124 2.83 -0.17 -19.79
CA ALA A 124 3.42 -1.50 -20.00
C ALA A 124 2.40 -2.65 -19.93
N ASP A 125 1.13 -2.35 -19.63
CA ASP A 125 0.08 -3.35 -19.39
C ASP A 125 0.51 -4.41 -18.36
N PHE A 126 1.06 -3.95 -17.24
CA PHE A 126 1.66 -4.79 -16.21
C PHE A 126 1.24 -4.34 -14.81
N ALA A 127 1.09 -5.30 -13.91
CA ALA A 127 0.81 -5.01 -12.50
C ALA A 127 1.77 -5.74 -11.56
N THR A 128 2.18 -5.06 -10.51
CA THR A 128 2.87 -5.66 -9.36
C THR A 128 1.92 -5.66 -8.18
N ASN A 129 1.68 -6.83 -7.62
CA ASN A 129 0.85 -7.00 -6.44
C ASN A 129 1.68 -7.53 -5.29
N TRP A 130 1.38 -7.07 -4.09
CA TRP A 130 1.97 -7.60 -2.88
C TRP A 130 0.91 -7.70 -1.78
N SER A 131 1.16 -8.55 -0.83
CA SER A 131 0.35 -8.67 0.37
C SER A 131 1.24 -8.73 1.61
N SER A 132 0.70 -8.31 2.73
CA SER A 132 1.37 -8.36 4.02
C SER A 132 0.42 -8.76 5.13
N ASN A 133 0.97 -9.34 6.17
CA ASN A 133 0.27 -9.60 7.43
C ASN A 133 1.01 -8.85 8.54
N MET A 134 0.85 -7.53 8.54
CA MET A 134 1.47 -6.65 9.52
C MET A 134 0.58 -6.53 10.76
N LYS A 135 1.21 -6.39 11.92
CA LYS A 135 0.58 -6.08 13.20
C LYS A 135 1.12 -4.76 13.73
N ALA A 136 0.24 -3.92 14.26
CA ALA A 136 0.65 -2.70 14.95
C ALA A 136 1.25 -3.07 16.32
N ASN A 137 2.37 -2.47 16.68
CA ASN A 137 3.05 -2.62 17.98
C ASN A 137 2.89 -4.01 18.62
N PRO A 138 3.42 -5.08 18.01
CA PRO A 138 3.33 -6.41 18.60
C PRO A 138 4.14 -6.48 19.89
N ALA A 139 3.65 -7.20 20.89
CA ALA A 139 4.39 -7.41 22.13
C ALA A 139 5.76 -8.07 21.88
N GLY A 140 6.76 -7.66 22.63
CA GLY A 140 8.12 -8.23 22.55
C GLY A 140 8.99 -7.62 21.46
N VAL A 141 8.55 -6.55 20.78
CA VAL A 141 9.38 -5.75 19.89
C VAL A 141 9.82 -4.48 20.64
N GLU A 142 11.12 -4.30 20.75
CA GLU A 142 11.73 -3.17 21.43
C GLU A 142 12.30 -2.16 20.40
N GLU A 143 12.47 -0.89 20.82
CA GLU A 143 13.06 0.13 19.95
C GLU A 143 14.45 -0.28 19.44
N THR A 144 15.19 -1.01 20.26
CA THR A 144 16.52 -1.54 19.92
C THR A 144 16.50 -2.55 18.77
N ASP A 145 15.38 -3.24 18.55
CA ASP A 145 15.26 -4.26 17.49
C ASP A 145 15.25 -3.64 16.08
N VAL A 146 14.89 -2.37 15.98
CA VAL A 146 14.77 -1.65 14.70
C VAL A 146 15.93 -0.66 14.46
N THR A 147 17.05 -0.83 15.16
CA THR A 147 18.24 0.02 14.99
C THR A 147 19.13 -0.47 13.85
N LEU A 148 19.94 0.45 13.29
CA LEU A 148 20.96 0.11 12.31
C LEU A 148 21.97 -0.92 12.86
N GLN A 149 22.30 -0.83 14.14
CA GLN A 149 23.23 -1.75 14.82
C GLN A 149 22.67 -3.19 14.82
N THR A 150 21.41 -3.33 15.16
CA THR A 150 20.72 -4.64 15.13
C THR A 150 20.65 -5.19 13.70
N LEU A 151 20.32 -4.35 12.72
CA LEU A 151 20.33 -4.77 11.31
C LEU A 151 21.70 -5.28 10.86
N ILE A 152 22.77 -4.58 11.21
CA ILE A 152 24.15 -5.00 10.88
C ILE A 152 24.53 -6.32 11.58
N ALA A 153 24.08 -6.50 12.83
CA ALA A 153 24.32 -7.73 13.57
C ALA A 153 23.62 -8.94 12.97
N LEU A 154 22.39 -8.76 12.48
CA LEU A 154 21.60 -9.81 11.82
C LEU A 154 22.10 -10.16 10.40
N ALA A 155 22.87 -9.30 9.77
CA ALA A 155 23.43 -9.50 8.43
C ALA A 155 24.76 -10.27 8.41
N ARG A 156 25.29 -10.66 9.57
CA ARG A 156 26.54 -11.41 9.76
C ARG A 156 26.26 -12.88 10.06
#